data_af0c035ae1095980713e107eb11c488c
#
_entry.id   af0c035ae1095980713e107eb11c488c
#
_cell.length_a   1.000
_cell.length_b   1.000
_cell.length_c   1.000
_cell.angle_alpha   90.00
_cell.angle_beta   90.00
_cell.angle_gamma   90.00
#
_symmetry.space_group_name_H-M   'P 1'
#
loop_
_entity.id
_entity.type
_entity.pdbx_description
1 polymer ?
#
loop_
_entity_poly.entity_id
_entity_poly.type
_entity_poly.pdbx_seq_one_letter_code
_entity_poly.pdbx_strand_id
1 'polypeptide(L)'
;MCSSDLGSSSNLTILIAARIFQGCGAAMTQGTGMAIVIAAFPANERGKAIGLIMTMVGTGAIAGPAVGGFLVDAMGWRSVLLVNVPMVLLGVAASMAILVDSRDAQTAQDGQARKFDWLGAALSTGAMLTLLLALTNGHKSGWTSPTMLVAIASAVIMLATFIWWELRTTAPLLDLRLFQRKVFSLGVSAHFMLFLGSSAAMFLTPFYLQQVLGFAPRESGLILVPNAACMALLGPLSGHLSDRYGWRRFTVGGLVLSTTALFLLSRLTESSSLAQVMPALMLQSAGMGIFYSPSSSSILSAVERERYGVLVGFLNLIRNGANVTSVAMAAAIVTASMGSMGYEPSLDAVRGGGGGVRHTGDR
;
A
#
# COMPACT_ATOMS: atom_id res chain seq x y z
N MET A 1 -6.33 -9.47 19.60
CA MET A 1 -6.73 -8.19 20.24
C MET A 1 -8.02 -8.44 20.96
N CYS A 2 -8.00 -8.40 22.29
CA CYS A 2 -9.17 -8.71 23.10
C CYS A 2 -10.28 -7.68 22.91
N SER A 3 -11.52 -8.14 22.84
CA SER A 3 -12.72 -7.29 22.85
C SER A 3 -12.81 -6.36 24.09
N SER A 4 -12.10 -6.70 25.16
CA SER A 4 -11.95 -5.84 26.35
C SER A 4 -11.12 -4.58 26.10
N ASP A 5 -10.15 -4.61 25.19
CA ASP A 5 -9.26 -3.49 24.89
C ASP A 5 -9.85 -2.53 23.84
N LEU A 6 -10.78 -3.03 23.02
CA LEU A 6 -11.67 -2.19 22.20
C LEU A 6 -12.74 -1.48 23.06
N GLY A 7 -13.01 -1.98 24.26
CA GLY A 7 -14.05 -1.48 25.16
C GLY A 7 -13.72 -0.20 25.90
N SER A 8 -12.51 0.34 25.82
CA SER A 8 -12.21 1.64 26.41
C SER A 8 -12.17 2.79 25.39
N SER A 9 -12.21 2.52 24.08
CA SER A 9 -12.83 3.45 23.14
C SER A 9 -14.32 3.15 23.20
N SER A 10 -15.06 3.97 23.91
CA SER A 10 -16.48 3.75 24.27
C SER A 10 -17.43 3.56 23.08
N ASN A 11 -16.94 3.46 21.85
CA ASN A 11 -17.77 3.20 20.69
C ASN A 11 -16.92 2.80 19.46
N LEU A 12 -17.12 1.59 18.94
CA LEU A 12 -16.53 1.12 17.69
C LEU A 12 -16.80 2.11 16.52
N THR A 13 -17.97 2.75 16.55
CA THR A 13 -18.38 3.78 15.59
C THR A 13 -17.45 4.99 15.60
N ILE A 14 -17.01 5.45 16.79
CA ILE A 14 -16.08 6.58 16.92
C ILE A 14 -14.71 6.20 16.35
N LEU A 15 -14.23 4.98 16.58
CA LEU A 15 -12.97 4.49 16.04
C LEU A 15 -13.04 4.42 14.50
N ILE A 16 -14.12 3.91 13.94
CA ILE A 16 -14.33 3.85 12.48
C ILE A 16 -14.37 5.27 11.89
N ALA A 17 -15.14 6.18 12.49
CA ALA A 17 -15.21 7.56 12.05
C ALA A 17 -13.83 8.25 12.09
N ALA A 18 -13.08 8.09 13.17
CA ALA A 18 -11.72 8.62 13.29
C ALA A 18 -10.78 8.06 12.21
N ARG A 19 -10.90 6.77 11.88
CA ARG A 19 -10.13 6.14 10.79
C ARG A 19 -10.51 6.67 9.40
N ILE A 20 -11.78 6.98 9.17
CA ILE A 20 -12.22 7.62 7.92
C ILE A 20 -11.60 9.02 7.80
N PHE A 21 -11.68 9.86 8.85
CA PHE A 21 -11.06 11.19 8.84
C PHE A 21 -9.54 11.11 8.67
N GLN A 22 -8.87 10.19 9.35
CA GLN A 22 -7.43 9.93 9.19
C GLN A 22 -7.10 9.52 7.74
N GLY A 23 -7.92 8.66 7.14
CA GLY A 23 -7.77 8.23 5.75
C GLY A 23 -7.91 9.39 4.75
N CYS A 24 -8.91 10.24 4.95
CA CYS A 24 -9.08 11.46 4.14
C CYS A 24 -7.87 12.39 4.24
N GLY A 25 -7.38 12.66 5.45
CA GLY A 25 -6.18 13.48 5.65
C GLY A 25 -4.92 12.87 5.02
N ALA A 26 -4.74 11.56 5.16
CA ALA A 26 -3.62 10.85 4.53
C ALA A 26 -3.69 10.89 2.99
N ALA A 27 -4.88 10.76 2.41
CA ALA A 27 -5.07 10.86 0.96
C ALA A 27 -4.73 12.26 0.43
N MET A 28 -5.18 13.31 1.12
CA MET A 28 -4.84 14.70 0.78
C MET A 28 -3.33 14.93 0.86
N THR A 29 -2.68 14.49 1.93
CA THR A 29 -1.22 14.66 2.12
C THR A 29 -0.41 13.87 1.09
N GLN A 30 -0.81 12.64 0.76
CA GLN A 30 -0.09 11.82 -0.23
C GLN A 30 -0.24 12.38 -1.65
N GLY A 31 -1.43 12.85 -2.02
CA GLY A 31 -1.67 13.43 -3.35
C GLY A 31 -0.92 14.72 -3.58
N THR A 32 -1.00 15.65 -2.62
CA THR A 32 -0.37 16.97 -2.72
C THR A 32 1.13 16.95 -2.44
N GLY A 33 1.58 16.21 -1.43
CA GLY A 33 2.97 16.19 -0.98
C GLY A 33 3.93 15.73 -2.08
N MET A 34 3.61 14.65 -2.78
CA MET A 34 4.43 14.18 -3.89
C MET A 34 4.44 15.15 -5.07
N ALA A 35 3.30 15.77 -5.37
CA ALA A 35 3.19 16.78 -6.43
C ALA A 35 4.05 18.00 -6.11
N ILE A 36 4.02 18.51 -4.88
CA ILE A 36 4.83 19.66 -4.42
C ILE A 36 6.33 19.34 -4.55
N VAL A 37 6.76 18.17 -4.06
CA VAL A 37 8.18 17.79 -4.13
C VAL A 37 8.64 17.66 -5.58
N ILE A 38 7.87 17.00 -6.45
CA ILE A 38 8.23 16.84 -7.86
C ILE A 38 8.24 18.19 -8.59
N ALA A 39 7.34 19.10 -8.24
CA ALA A 39 7.28 20.46 -8.82
C ALA A 39 8.48 21.32 -8.41
N ALA A 40 9.01 21.12 -7.20
CA ALA A 40 10.17 21.85 -6.70
C ALA A 40 11.50 21.45 -7.38
N PHE A 41 11.55 20.30 -8.08
CA PHE A 41 12.77 19.82 -8.74
C PHE A 41 12.68 19.96 -10.28
N PRO A 42 13.83 20.31 -10.94
CA PRO A 42 13.89 20.34 -12.40
C PRO A 42 13.71 18.93 -13.00
N ALA A 43 13.37 18.87 -14.30
CA ALA A 43 13.00 17.62 -14.97
C ALA A 43 14.07 16.51 -14.91
N ASN A 44 15.33 16.92 -14.93
CA ASN A 44 16.51 16.02 -14.87
C ASN A 44 16.85 15.52 -13.47
N GLU A 45 16.22 16.06 -12.41
CA GLU A 45 16.47 15.64 -11.01
C GLU A 45 15.25 15.00 -10.34
N ARG A 46 14.19 14.69 -11.10
CA ARG A 46 12.97 14.08 -10.54
C ARG A 46 13.17 12.69 -9.96
N GLY A 47 14.05 11.89 -10.57
CA GLY A 47 14.43 10.61 -10.01
C GLY A 47 15.04 10.76 -8.61
N LYS A 48 15.87 11.79 -8.41
CA LYS A 48 16.44 12.15 -7.11
C LYS A 48 15.35 12.56 -6.11
N ALA A 49 14.38 13.38 -6.54
CA ALA A 49 13.25 13.80 -5.70
C ALA A 49 12.40 12.61 -5.25
N ILE A 50 12.04 11.72 -6.17
CA ILE A 50 11.29 10.49 -5.87
C ILE A 50 12.12 9.58 -4.96
N GLY A 51 13.41 9.46 -5.22
CA GLY A 51 14.35 8.70 -4.39
C GLY A 51 14.40 9.21 -2.96
N LEU A 52 14.40 10.54 -2.76
CA LEU A 52 14.36 11.16 -1.43
C LEU A 52 13.07 10.83 -0.68
N ILE A 53 11.92 10.89 -1.36
CA ILE A 53 10.63 10.47 -0.79
C ILE A 53 10.70 9.00 -0.38
N MET A 54 11.26 8.13 -1.23
CA MET A 54 11.40 6.69 -0.92
C MET A 54 12.35 6.43 0.25
N THR A 55 13.39 7.22 0.42
CA THR A 55 14.25 7.15 1.61
C THR A 55 13.46 7.45 2.88
N MET A 56 12.62 8.49 2.86
CA MET A 56 11.77 8.83 4.00
C MET A 56 10.74 7.75 4.30
N VAL A 57 10.11 7.18 3.26
CA VAL A 57 9.18 6.04 3.40
C VAL A 57 9.90 4.83 3.98
N GLY A 58 11.10 4.50 3.48
CA GLY A 58 11.92 3.41 3.99
C GLY A 58 12.35 3.63 5.44
N THR A 59 12.77 4.84 5.80
CA THR A 59 13.12 5.20 7.18
C THR A 59 11.91 5.03 8.11
N GLY A 60 10.73 5.48 7.68
CA GLY A 60 9.48 5.27 8.43
C GLY A 60 9.11 3.79 8.58
N ALA A 61 9.34 2.99 7.54
CA ALA A 61 9.11 1.55 7.58
C ALA A 61 10.07 0.82 8.54
N ILE A 62 11.30 1.31 8.71
CA ILE A 62 12.26 0.80 9.69
C ILE A 62 11.86 1.25 11.11
N ALA A 63 11.64 2.55 11.27
CA ALA A 63 11.36 3.13 12.57
C ALA A 63 10.01 2.66 13.13
N GLY A 64 9.01 2.45 12.27
CA GLY A 64 7.66 2.08 12.66
C GLY A 64 7.58 0.84 13.54
N PRO A 65 8.02 -0.34 13.08
CA PRO A 65 8.01 -1.57 13.89
C PRO A 65 8.90 -1.49 15.13
N ALA A 66 10.07 -0.87 15.04
CA ALA A 66 11.00 -0.74 16.16
C ALA A 66 10.45 0.16 17.27
N VAL A 67 10.00 1.37 16.91
CA VAL A 67 9.40 2.34 17.85
C VAL A 67 8.05 1.82 18.33
N GLY A 68 7.24 1.24 17.42
CA GLY A 68 5.94 0.68 17.73
C GLY A 68 6.02 -0.46 18.74
N GLY A 69 6.95 -1.41 18.53
CA GLY A 69 7.19 -2.51 19.48
C GLY A 69 7.59 -2.00 20.86
N PHE A 70 8.53 -1.06 20.93
CA PHE A 70 8.94 -0.45 22.19
C PHE A 70 7.78 0.29 22.89
N LEU A 71 6.98 1.06 22.16
CA LEU A 71 5.85 1.79 22.70
C LEU A 71 4.75 0.85 23.22
N VAL A 72 4.49 -0.25 22.53
CA VAL A 72 3.51 -1.25 22.95
C VAL A 72 3.95 -1.89 24.27
N ASP A 73 5.22 -2.27 24.37
CA ASP A 73 5.77 -2.90 25.57
C ASP A 73 5.80 -1.95 26.78
N ALA A 74 6.14 -0.65 26.56
CA ALA A 74 6.30 0.33 27.65
C ALA A 74 4.98 0.99 28.08
N MET A 75 4.07 1.28 27.15
CA MET A 75 2.90 2.16 27.39
C MET A 75 1.60 1.59 26.81
N GLY A 76 1.63 0.37 26.26
CA GLY A 76 0.48 -0.28 25.63
C GLY A 76 0.17 0.24 24.22
N TRP A 77 -0.72 -0.45 23.52
CA TRP A 77 -1.01 -0.23 22.09
C TRP A 77 -1.53 1.18 21.74
N ARG A 78 -2.16 1.88 22.72
CA ARG A 78 -2.66 3.25 22.51
C ARG A 78 -1.57 4.26 22.27
N SER A 79 -0.39 4.05 22.86
CA SER A 79 0.77 4.92 22.69
C SER A 79 1.21 5.02 21.24
N VAL A 80 1.07 3.95 20.46
CA VAL A 80 1.38 3.92 19.02
C VAL A 80 0.48 4.88 18.23
N LEU A 81 -0.76 5.06 18.65
CA LEU A 81 -1.66 6.02 18.02
C LEU A 81 -1.35 7.46 18.48
N LEU A 82 -1.07 7.62 19.78
CA LEU A 82 -0.82 8.93 20.38
C LEU A 82 0.50 9.56 19.91
N VAL A 83 1.54 8.77 19.64
CA VAL A 83 2.83 9.27 19.15
C VAL A 83 2.71 9.96 17.77
N ASN A 84 1.71 9.58 16.98
CA ASN A 84 1.45 10.24 15.70
C ASN A 84 0.95 11.69 15.87
N VAL A 85 0.30 12.02 16.97
CA VAL A 85 -0.26 13.36 17.19
C VAL A 85 0.83 14.44 17.23
N PRO A 86 1.86 14.37 18.10
CA PRO A 86 2.94 15.36 18.07
C PRO A 86 3.71 15.37 16.74
N MET A 87 3.90 14.23 16.08
CA MET A 87 4.56 14.17 14.78
C MET A 87 3.77 14.93 13.71
N VAL A 88 2.45 14.76 13.67
CA VAL A 88 1.58 15.48 12.74
C VAL A 88 1.55 16.98 13.06
N LEU A 89 1.47 17.36 14.32
CA LEU A 89 1.51 18.77 14.74
C LEU A 89 2.81 19.46 14.34
N LEU A 90 3.94 18.79 14.52
CA LEU A 90 5.25 19.27 14.04
C LEU A 90 5.27 19.42 12.50
N GLY A 91 4.70 18.44 11.78
CA GLY A 91 4.56 18.51 10.32
C GLY A 91 3.70 19.68 9.86
N VAL A 92 2.59 19.95 10.52
CA VAL A 92 1.71 21.10 10.24
C VAL A 92 2.46 22.41 10.52
N ALA A 93 3.10 22.53 11.68
CA ALA A 93 3.87 23.74 12.05
C ALA A 93 5.01 23.99 11.04
N ALA A 94 5.75 22.97 10.65
CA ALA A 94 6.80 23.08 9.65
C ALA A 94 6.24 23.46 8.26
N SER A 95 5.11 22.87 7.86
CA SER A 95 4.45 23.22 6.59
C SER A 95 4.00 24.70 6.58
N MET A 96 3.40 25.17 7.66
CA MET A 96 2.98 26.58 7.79
C MET A 96 4.17 27.56 7.80
N ALA A 97 5.33 27.14 8.32
CA ALA A 97 6.53 27.97 8.38
C ALA A 97 7.33 28.00 7.07
N ILE A 98 7.30 26.90 6.29
CA ILE A 98 8.20 26.71 5.13
C ILE A 98 7.46 26.89 3.81
N LEU A 99 6.19 26.43 3.72
CA LEU A 99 5.43 26.55 2.49
C LEU A 99 4.97 27.99 2.30
N VAL A 100 5.55 28.65 1.31
CA VAL A 100 5.10 29.96 0.86
C VAL A 100 3.90 29.76 -0.08
N ASP A 101 2.82 30.48 0.18
CA ASP A 101 1.62 30.45 -0.66
C ASP A 101 1.94 31.10 -2.02
N SER A 102 2.20 30.29 -3.02
CA SER A 102 2.53 30.74 -4.37
C SER A 102 1.27 31.11 -5.18
N ARG A 103 0.25 31.68 -4.54
CA ARG A 103 -0.97 32.13 -5.21
C ARG A 103 -0.68 33.05 -6.38
N ASP A 104 0.34 33.90 -6.27
CA ASP A 104 0.71 34.86 -7.31
C ASP A 104 1.29 34.22 -8.58
N ALA A 105 1.86 32.99 -8.47
CA ALA A 105 2.38 32.28 -9.63
C ALA A 105 1.30 31.46 -10.37
N GLN A 106 0.22 31.11 -9.71
CA GLN A 106 -0.89 30.36 -10.32
C GLN A 106 -1.96 31.24 -10.96
N THR A 107 -2.18 32.42 -10.44
CA THR A 107 -3.14 33.41 -11.01
C THR A 107 -2.67 34.01 -12.34
N ALA A 108 -1.38 33.96 -12.65
CA ALA A 108 -0.83 34.45 -13.91
C ALA A 108 -0.99 33.46 -15.09
N GLN A 109 -1.33 32.22 -14.88
CA GLN A 109 -1.32 31.21 -15.93
C GLN A 109 -2.69 30.66 -16.34
N ASP A 110 -3.76 30.78 -15.55
CA ASP A 110 -5.04 30.18 -15.93
C ASP A 110 -6.28 31.00 -15.54
N GLY A 111 -6.77 31.75 -16.52
CA GLY A 111 -8.15 32.29 -16.52
C GLY A 111 -9.24 31.19 -16.70
N GLN A 112 -8.89 29.92 -16.71
CA GLN A 112 -9.84 28.81 -16.77
C GLN A 112 -9.63 27.87 -15.59
N ALA A 113 -10.39 28.07 -14.52
CA ALA A 113 -10.54 27.06 -13.47
C ALA A 113 -10.98 25.74 -14.13
N ARG A 114 -10.06 24.77 -14.25
CA ARG A 114 -10.39 23.43 -14.76
C ARG A 114 -11.49 22.83 -13.90
N LYS A 115 -12.62 22.49 -14.50
CA LYS A 115 -13.73 21.84 -13.80
C LYS A 115 -13.25 20.48 -13.29
N PHE A 116 -13.31 20.28 -11.99
CA PHE A 116 -12.98 18.98 -11.38
C PHE A 116 -14.11 17.98 -11.70
N ASP A 117 -13.75 16.78 -12.12
CA ASP A 117 -14.70 15.70 -12.42
C ASP A 117 -15.19 15.00 -11.15
N TRP A 118 -16.17 15.64 -10.49
CA TRP A 118 -16.81 15.09 -9.29
C TRP A 118 -17.50 13.73 -9.54
N LEU A 119 -18.09 13.54 -10.73
CA LEU A 119 -18.78 12.29 -11.05
C LEU A 119 -17.80 11.16 -11.28
N GLY A 120 -16.70 11.40 -12.02
CA GLY A 120 -15.63 10.42 -12.18
C GLY A 120 -15.00 10.05 -10.85
N ALA A 121 -14.73 11.04 -9.99
CA ALA A 121 -14.20 10.80 -8.64
C ALA A 121 -15.16 9.95 -7.78
N ALA A 122 -16.47 10.25 -7.80
CA ALA A 122 -17.46 9.49 -7.05
C ALA A 122 -17.61 8.05 -7.57
N LEU A 123 -17.65 7.87 -8.90
CA LEU A 123 -17.77 6.54 -9.51
C LEU A 123 -16.53 5.66 -9.25
N SER A 124 -15.33 6.20 -9.42
CA SER A 124 -14.08 5.47 -9.16
C SER A 124 -13.94 5.10 -7.67
N THR A 125 -14.21 6.05 -6.78
CA THR A 125 -14.17 5.81 -5.32
C THR A 125 -15.23 4.80 -4.89
N GLY A 126 -16.47 4.94 -5.39
CA GLY A 126 -17.56 4.02 -5.11
C GLY A 126 -17.28 2.60 -5.61
N ALA A 127 -16.79 2.46 -6.85
CA ALA A 127 -16.41 1.18 -7.42
C ALA A 127 -15.34 0.49 -6.56
N MET A 128 -14.31 1.24 -6.20
CA MET A 128 -13.20 0.73 -5.39
C MET A 128 -13.65 0.34 -3.98
N LEU A 129 -14.43 1.22 -3.31
CA LEU A 129 -14.95 0.94 -1.97
C LEU A 129 -15.83 -0.31 -1.96
N THR A 130 -16.74 -0.42 -2.92
CA THR A 130 -17.65 -1.57 -3.02
C THR A 130 -16.87 -2.86 -3.32
N LEU A 131 -15.89 -2.80 -4.21
CA LEU A 131 -15.00 -3.94 -4.48
C LEU A 131 -14.22 -4.37 -3.24
N LEU A 132 -13.63 -3.43 -2.51
CA LEU A 132 -12.88 -3.71 -1.29
C LEU A 132 -13.75 -4.30 -0.20
N LEU A 133 -14.97 -3.78 -0.02
CA LEU A 133 -15.94 -4.33 0.93
C LEU A 133 -16.37 -5.75 0.53
N ALA A 134 -16.57 -6.01 -0.77
CA ALA A 134 -16.87 -7.34 -1.27
C ALA A 134 -15.71 -8.31 -1.00
N LEU A 135 -14.48 -7.93 -1.32
CA LEU A 135 -13.30 -8.77 -1.08
C LEU A 135 -13.07 -9.07 0.41
N THR A 136 -13.30 -8.08 1.27
CA THR A 136 -13.10 -8.22 2.72
C THR A 136 -14.19 -9.08 3.38
N ASN A 137 -15.45 -8.97 2.93
CA ASN A 137 -16.57 -9.68 3.52
C ASN A 137 -16.91 -10.99 2.80
N GLY A 138 -16.40 -11.23 1.59
CA GLY A 138 -16.69 -12.41 0.78
C GLY A 138 -16.43 -13.72 1.49
N HIS A 139 -15.42 -13.74 2.33
CA HIS A 139 -15.07 -14.88 3.15
C HIS A 139 -16.08 -15.19 4.28
N LYS A 140 -16.64 -14.13 4.90
CA LYS A 140 -17.61 -14.28 6.00
C LYS A 140 -19.02 -14.59 5.49
N SER A 141 -19.43 -13.96 4.40
CA SER A 141 -20.79 -14.04 3.83
C SER A 141 -20.95 -15.15 2.80
N GLY A 142 -19.84 -15.77 2.37
CA GLY A 142 -19.81 -16.69 1.23
C GLY A 142 -19.78 -15.95 -0.11
N TRP A 143 -18.88 -16.37 -1.00
CA TRP A 143 -18.66 -15.75 -2.31
C TRP A 143 -19.88 -15.82 -3.24
N THR A 144 -20.75 -16.81 -3.04
CA THR A 144 -21.97 -17.05 -3.82
C THR A 144 -23.23 -16.44 -3.19
N SER A 145 -23.11 -15.75 -2.05
CA SER A 145 -24.27 -15.12 -1.40
C SER A 145 -24.86 -14.00 -2.29
N PRO A 146 -26.19 -13.80 -2.29
CA PRO A 146 -26.83 -12.75 -3.08
C PRO A 146 -26.26 -11.37 -2.80
N THR A 147 -25.97 -11.07 -1.55
CA THR A 147 -25.35 -9.79 -1.13
C THR A 147 -23.98 -9.59 -1.75
N MET A 148 -23.17 -10.64 -1.84
CA MET A 148 -21.84 -10.59 -2.43
C MET A 148 -21.90 -10.44 -3.95
N LEU A 149 -22.80 -11.17 -4.61
CA LEU A 149 -23.01 -11.04 -6.05
C LEU A 149 -23.49 -9.64 -6.42
N VAL A 150 -24.40 -9.05 -5.64
CA VAL A 150 -24.85 -7.66 -5.83
C VAL A 150 -23.70 -6.68 -5.61
N ALA A 151 -22.86 -6.86 -4.58
CA ALA A 151 -21.73 -5.99 -4.34
C ALA A 151 -20.70 -6.05 -5.48
N ILE A 152 -20.37 -7.24 -5.97
CA ILE A 152 -19.45 -7.40 -7.10
C ILE A 152 -20.06 -6.81 -8.38
N ALA A 153 -21.32 -7.11 -8.65
CA ALA A 153 -22.01 -6.58 -9.83
C ALA A 153 -22.06 -5.04 -9.78
N SER A 154 -22.40 -4.45 -8.63
CA SER A 154 -22.41 -2.99 -8.47
C SER A 154 -21.01 -2.37 -8.66
N ALA A 155 -19.95 -2.98 -8.14
CA ALA A 155 -18.57 -2.52 -8.36
C ALA A 155 -18.21 -2.56 -9.86
N VAL A 156 -18.56 -3.63 -10.56
CA VAL A 156 -18.31 -3.76 -12.01
C VAL A 156 -19.12 -2.73 -12.80
N ILE A 157 -20.40 -2.52 -12.47
CA ILE A 157 -21.25 -1.52 -13.14
C ILE A 157 -20.71 -0.11 -12.91
N MET A 158 -20.32 0.23 -11.67
CA MET A 158 -19.74 1.54 -11.36
C MET A 158 -18.42 1.76 -12.10
N LEU A 159 -17.57 0.73 -12.19
CA LEU A 159 -16.30 0.80 -12.92
C LEU A 159 -16.54 0.95 -14.44
N ALA A 160 -17.48 0.21 -15.00
CA ALA A 160 -17.86 0.32 -16.41
C ALA A 160 -18.42 1.71 -16.72
N THR A 161 -19.29 2.23 -15.84
CA THR A 161 -19.85 3.58 -15.95
C THR A 161 -18.75 4.64 -15.83
N PHE A 162 -17.79 4.47 -14.92
CA PHE A 162 -16.62 5.34 -14.80
C PHE A 162 -15.81 5.38 -16.09
N ILE A 163 -15.47 4.21 -16.66
CA ILE A 163 -14.72 4.12 -17.92
C ILE A 163 -15.48 4.80 -19.06
N TRP A 164 -16.77 4.54 -19.15
CA TRP A 164 -17.62 5.15 -20.18
C TRP A 164 -17.70 6.68 -20.04
N TRP A 165 -17.81 7.17 -18.79
CA TRP A 165 -17.85 8.61 -18.48
C TRP A 165 -16.51 9.29 -18.83
N GLU A 166 -15.38 8.73 -18.38
CA GLU A 166 -14.04 9.24 -18.63
C GLU A 166 -13.70 9.35 -20.13
N LEU A 167 -14.23 8.42 -20.94
CA LEU A 167 -14.03 8.45 -22.40
C LEU A 167 -14.85 9.55 -23.08
N ARG A 168 -15.87 10.09 -22.42
CA ARG A 168 -16.79 11.09 -23.00
C ARG A 168 -16.66 12.49 -22.43
N THR A 169 -16.18 12.62 -21.21
CA THR A 169 -16.02 13.92 -20.56
C THR A 169 -14.92 14.75 -21.20
N THR A 170 -15.12 16.08 -21.22
CA THR A 170 -14.13 17.02 -21.78
C THR A 170 -12.97 17.32 -20.83
N ALA A 171 -13.16 17.08 -19.54
CA ALA A 171 -12.16 17.27 -18.51
C ALA A 171 -12.04 16.00 -17.64
N PRO A 172 -11.50 14.89 -18.20
CA PRO A 172 -11.43 13.62 -17.50
C PRO A 172 -10.47 13.71 -16.29
N LEU A 173 -10.83 12.98 -15.21
CA LEU A 173 -9.96 12.81 -14.05
C LEU A 173 -8.68 12.09 -14.47
N LEU A 174 -8.82 11.04 -15.28
CA LEU A 174 -7.71 10.27 -15.85
C LEU A 174 -7.92 10.10 -17.36
N ASP A 175 -7.01 10.59 -18.17
CA ASP A 175 -7.08 10.35 -19.61
C ASP A 175 -6.81 8.85 -19.92
N LEU A 176 -7.87 8.07 -20.09
CA LEU A 176 -7.78 6.64 -20.37
C LEU A 176 -7.07 6.32 -21.70
N ARG A 177 -6.90 7.32 -22.59
CA ARG A 177 -6.12 7.16 -23.83
C ARG A 177 -4.64 6.93 -23.55
N LEU A 178 -4.16 7.29 -22.33
CA LEU A 178 -2.80 6.98 -21.89
C LEU A 178 -2.52 5.47 -21.86
N PHE A 179 -3.55 4.65 -21.62
CA PHE A 179 -3.42 3.19 -21.66
C PHE A 179 -3.12 2.63 -23.06
N GLN A 180 -3.36 3.39 -24.11
CA GLN A 180 -2.93 3.00 -25.46
C GLN A 180 -1.40 3.10 -25.63
N ARG A 181 -0.72 3.88 -24.78
CA ARG A 181 0.74 3.95 -24.77
C ARG A 181 1.29 2.75 -24.00
N LYS A 182 2.01 1.85 -24.69
CA LYS A 182 2.56 0.61 -24.12
C LYS A 182 3.36 0.84 -22.82
N VAL A 183 4.17 1.89 -22.77
CA VAL A 183 4.99 2.22 -21.59
C VAL A 183 4.10 2.52 -20.38
N PHE A 184 3.03 3.28 -20.55
CA PHE A 184 2.09 3.62 -19.49
C PHE A 184 1.33 2.37 -19.02
N SER A 185 0.70 1.65 -19.94
CA SER A 185 -0.11 0.47 -19.63
C SER A 185 0.70 -0.62 -18.94
N LEU A 186 1.87 -0.97 -19.49
CA LEU A 186 2.77 -1.96 -18.90
C LEU A 186 3.34 -1.48 -17.54
N GLY A 187 3.67 -0.20 -17.42
CA GLY A 187 4.15 0.38 -16.18
C GLY A 187 3.11 0.29 -15.06
N VAL A 188 1.87 0.70 -15.32
CA VAL A 188 0.76 0.61 -14.37
C VAL A 188 0.45 -0.84 -13.99
N SER A 189 0.39 -1.75 -14.99
CA SER A 189 0.17 -3.17 -14.74
C SER A 189 1.28 -3.78 -13.89
N ALA A 190 2.53 -3.44 -14.18
CA ALA A 190 3.69 -3.89 -13.41
C ALA A 190 3.64 -3.39 -11.94
N HIS A 191 3.22 -2.12 -11.74
CA HIS A 191 2.97 -1.58 -10.38
C HIS A 191 1.93 -2.40 -9.65
N PHE A 192 0.76 -2.63 -10.27
CA PHE A 192 -0.31 -3.40 -9.66
C PHE A 192 0.15 -4.80 -9.27
N MET A 193 0.79 -5.53 -10.19
CA MET A 193 1.28 -6.89 -9.94
C MET A 193 2.35 -6.95 -8.85
N LEU A 194 3.30 -6.01 -8.86
CA LEU A 194 4.34 -5.95 -7.84
C LEU A 194 3.75 -5.72 -6.44
N PHE A 195 2.84 -4.73 -6.30
CA PHE A 195 2.22 -4.45 -5.01
C PHE A 195 1.28 -5.58 -4.58
N LEU A 196 0.58 -6.23 -5.51
CA LEU A 196 -0.25 -7.39 -5.22
C LEU A 196 0.58 -8.52 -4.60
N GLY A 197 1.71 -8.88 -5.18
CA GLY A 197 2.60 -9.92 -4.63
C GLY A 197 3.28 -9.50 -3.33
N SER A 198 3.85 -8.30 -3.31
CA SER A 198 4.63 -7.80 -2.16
C SER A 198 3.79 -7.60 -0.90
N SER A 199 2.54 -7.18 -1.02
CA SER A 199 1.68 -6.92 0.14
C SER A 199 1.23 -8.19 0.83
N ALA A 200 0.99 -9.28 0.08
CA ALA A 200 0.72 -10.59 0.67
C ALA A 200 1.92 -11.07 1.50
N ALA A 201 3.12 -10.97 0.93
CA ALA A 201 4.35 -11.36 1.63
C ALA A 201 4.56 -10.52 2.90
N MET A 202 4.40 -9.19 2.80
CA MET A 202 4.55 -8.28 3.94
C MET A 202 3.51 -8.54 5.04
N PHE A 203 2.28 -8.88 4.66
CA PHE A 203 1.20 -9.22 5.61
C PHE A 203 1.47 -10.54 6.32
N LEU A 204 1.90 -11.58 5.59
CA LEU A 204 2.08 -12.93 6.13
C LEU A 204 3.39 -13.08 6.93
N THR A 205 4.42 -12.28 6.61
CA THR A 205 5.74 -12.41 7.26
C THR A 205 5.71 -12.29 8.78
N PRO A 206 5.05 -11.29 9.42
CA PRO A 206 4.96 -11.22 10.87
C PRO A 206 4.28 -12.45 11.50
N PHE A 207 3.23 -12.99 10.85
CA PHE A 207 2.57 -14.21 11.32
C PHE A 207 3.49 -15.40 11.23
N TYR A 208 4.22 -15.54 10.14
CA TYR A 208 5.20 -16.62 9.97
C TYR A 208 6.30 -16.55 11.02
N LEU A 209 6.89 -15.36 11.26
CA LEU A 209 7.93 -15.18 12.26
C LEU A 209 7.44 -15.47 13.69
N GLN A 210 6.24 -15.02 14.05
CA GLN A 210 5.72 -15.12 15.40
C GLN A 210 5.03 -16.46 15.68
N GLN A 211 4.23 -16.98 14.75
CA GLN A 211 3.40 -18.17 14.98
C GLN A 211 4.07 -19.45 14.51
N VAL A 212 4.88 -19.40 13.46
CA VAL A 212 5.56 -20.58 12.92
C VAL A 212 6.96 -20.73 13.53
N LEU A 213 7.76 -19.66 13.50
CA LEU A 213 9.13 -19.70 14.03
C LEU A 213 9.24 -19.34 15.52
N GLY A 214 8.14 -18.90 16.16
CA GLY A 214 8.08 -18.65 17.61
C GLY A 214 8.81 -17.41 18.11
N PHE A 215 9.18 -16.45 17.24
CA PHE A 215 9.85 -15.22 17.64
C PHE A 215 8.91 -14.28 18.39
N ALA A 216 9.42 -13.62 19.42
CA ALA A 216 8.69 -12.55 20.09
C ALA A 216 8.41 -11.38 19.12
N PRO A 217 7.33 -10.59 19.34
CA PRO A 217 7.00 -9.44 18.47
C PRO A 217 8.15 -8.45 18.29
N ARG A 218 8.95 -8.21 19.35
CA ARG A 218 10.14 -7.36 19.32
C ARG A 218 11.23 -7.93 18.42
N GLU A 219 11.49 -9.22 18.50
CA GLU A 219 12.49 -9.91 17.68
C GLU A 219 12.07 -9.91 16.21
N SER A 220 10.79 -10.20 15.94
CA SER A 220 10.21 -10.12 14.61
C SER A 220 10.37 -8.74 13.99
N GLY A 221 10.17 -7.67 14.77
CA GLY A 221 10.40 -6.30 14.34
C GLY A 221 11.87 -6.04 13.96
N LEU A 222 12.82 -6.52 14.77
CA LEU A 222 14.26 -6.37 14.49
C LEU A 222 14.69 -7.16 13.24
N ILE A 223 14.12 -8.34 13.01
CA ILE A 223 14.36 -9.14 11.80
C ILE A 223 13.92 -8.40 10.53
N LEU A 224 12.92 -7.54 10.62
CA LEU A 224 12.44 -6.75 9.47
C LEU A 224 13.27 -5.48 9.20
N VAL A 225 14.13 -5.03 10.12
CA VAL A 225 14.94 -3.81 9.94
C VAL A 225 15.87 -3.88 8.73
N PRO A 226 16.66 -4.95 8.48
CA PRO A 226 17.51 -5.05 7.30
C PRO A 226 16.74 -5.01 5.99
N ASN A 227 15.52 -5.58 5.99
CA ASN A 227 14.60 -5.55 4.86
C ASN A 227 14.24 -4.10 4.48
N ALA A 228 13.80 -3.30 5.46
CA ALA A 228 13.46 -1.90 5.24
C ALA A 228 14.68 -1.05 4.86
N ALA A 229 15.86 -1.35 5.41
CA ALA A 229 17.13 -0.70 5.06
C ALA A 229 17.49 -0.93 3.59
N CYS A 230 17.28 -2.13 3.04
CA CYS A 230 17.48 -2.39 1.61
C CYS A 230 16.61 -1.47 0.73
N MET A 231 15.34 -1.29 1.08
CA MET A 231 14.45 -0.39 0.33
C MET A 231 14.89 1.07 0.43
N ALA A 232 15.28 1.52 1.63
CA ALA A 232 15.70 2.89 1.88
C ALA A 232 16.99 3.26 1.14
N LEU A 233 17.91 2.32 0.98
CA LEU A 233 19.18 2.53 0.28
C LEU A 233 19.05 2.36 -1.23
N LEU A 234 18.39 1.29 -1.69
CA LEU A 234 18.33 0.95 -3.10
C LEU A 234 17.31 1.79 -3.87
N GLY A 235 16.30 2.36 -3.22
CA GLY A 235 15.34 3.26 -3.86
C GLY A 235 16.00 4.50 -4.47
N PRO A 236 16.69 5.35 -3.70
CA PRO A 236 17.41 6.52 -4.22
C PRO A 236 18.52 6.16 -5.21
N LEU A 237 19.27 5.10 -4.90
CA LEU A 237 20.37 4.63 -5.76
C LEU A 237 19.85 4.22 -7.14
N SER A 238 18.79 3.44 -7.20
CA SER A 238 18.16 3.02 -8.45
C SER A 238 17.57 4.20 -9.22
N GLY A 239 16.95 5.17 -8.53
CA GLY A 239 16.46 6.40 -9.14
C GLY A 239 17.58 7.17 -9.83
N HIS A 240 18.67 7.45 -9.12
CA HIS A 240 19.82 8.17 -9.68
C HIS A 240 20.50 7.41 -10.83
N LEU A 241 20.69 6.09 -10.68
CA LEU A 241 21.31 5.30 -11.74
C LEU A 241 20.38 5.16 -12.96
N SER A 242 19.07 5.11 -12.77
CA SER A 242 18.11 4.99 -13.87
C SER A 242 18.07 6.23 -14.75
N ASP A 243 18.30 7.42 -14.17
CA ASP A 243 18.41 8.66 -14.93
C ASP A 243 19.61 8.63 -15.91
N ARG A 244 20.69 7.92 -15.53
CA ARG A 244 21.91 7.80 -16.34
C ARG A 244 21.90 6.60 -17.31
N TYR A 245 21.41 5.43 -16.87
CA TYR A 245 21.49 4.17 -17.62
C TYR A 245 20.16 3.72 -18.23
N GLY A 246 19.10 4.51 -18.04
CA GLY A 246 17.75 4.25 -18.55
C GLY A 246 16.88 3.42 -17.59
N TRP A 247 15.64 3.82 -17.45
CA TRP A 247 14.65 3.27 -16.49
C TRP A 247 14.31 1.78 -16.74
N ARG A 248 14.33 1.33 -18.00
CA ARG A 248 13.86 -0.01 -18.39
C ARG A 248 14.63 -1.14 -17.69
N ARG A 249 15.96 -1.01 -17.61
CA ARG A 249 16.83 -2.04 -17.00
C ARG A 249 16.52 -2.22 -15.50
N PHE A 250 16.33 -1.12 -14.79
CA PHE A 250 16.01 -1.12 -13.36
C PHE A 250 14.59 -1.62 -13.09
N THR A 251 13.61 -1.20 -13.88
CA THR A 251 12.23 -1.68 -13.76
C THR A 251 12.14 -3.20 -13.97
N VAL A 252 12.75 -3.72 -15.03
CA VAL A 252 12.75 -5.16 -15.30
C VAL A 252 13.56 -5.92 -14.25
N GLY A 253 14.76 -5.43 -13.92
CA GLY A 253 15.61 -6.04 -12.89
C GLY A 253 14.94 -6.09 -11.52
N GLY A 254 14.26 -5.02 -11.11
CA GLY A 254 13.49 -4.97 -9.86
C GLY A 254 12.34 -5.97 -9.84
N LEU A 255 11.60 -6.13 -10.95
CA LEU A 255 10.55 -7.13 -11.05
C LEU A 255 11.10 -8.56 -10.97
N VAL A 256 12.19 -8.86 -11.67
CA VAL A 256 12.84 -10.18 -11.61
C VAL A 256 13.30 -10.49 -10.20
N LEU A 257 13.97 -9.55 -9.53
CA LEU A 257 14.41 -9.72 -8.14
C LEU A 257 13.22 -9.96 -7.20
N SER A 258 12.16 -9.18 -7.32
CA SER A 258 10.95 -9.33 -6.49
C SER A 258 10.26 -10.67 -6.75
N THR A 259 10.15 -11.10 -8.01
CA THR A 259 9.56 -12.40 -8.37
C THR A 259 10.40 -13.56 -7.79
N THR A 260 11.73 -13.47 -7.90
CA THR A 260 12.64 -14.46 -7.32
C THR A 260 12.50 -14.51 -5.80
N ALA A 261 12.39 -13.36 -5.15
CA ALA A 261 12.18 -13.27 -3.71
C ALA A 261 10.86 -13.93 -3.27
N LEU A 262 9.76 -13.64 -3.98
CA LEU A 262 8.46 -14.25 -3.70
C LEU A 262 8.51 -15.78 -3.89
N PHE A 263 9.22 -16.25 -4.90
CA PHE A 263 9.46 -17.68 -5.09
C PHE A 263 10.25 -18.30 -3.93
N LEU A 264 11.31 -17.64 -3.45
CA LEU A 264 12.06 -18.09 -2.29
C LEU A 264 11.20 -18.09 -1.02
N LEU A 265 10.39 -17.04 -0.80
CA LEU A 265 9.45 -16.98 0.32
C LEU A 265 8.41 -18.11 0.27
N SER A 266 7.95 -18.50 -0.92
CA SER A 266 7.00 -19.61 -1.07
C SER A 266 7.59 -20.99 -0.74
N ARG A 267 8.92 -21.09 -0.62
CA ARG A 267 9.65 -22.34 -0.26
C ARG A 267 9.96 -22.44 1.22
N LEU A 268 9.61 -21.42 2.02
CA LEU A 268 9.83 -21.45 3.45
C LEU A 268 8.90 -22.47 4.12
N THR A 269 9.45 -23.17 5.12
CA THR A 269 8.78 -24.21 5.90
C THR A 269 8.95 -23.92 7.40
N GLU A 270 8.32 -24.70 8.26
CA GLU A 270 8.47 -24.61 9.71
C GLU A 270 9.91 -24.83 10.20
N SER A 271 10.72 -25.55 9.42
CA SER A 271 12.14 -25.81 9.72
C SER A 271 13.12 -24.81 9.10
N SER A 272 12.62 -23.78 8.42
CA SER A 272 13.48 -22.80 7.75
C SER A 272 14.23 -21.94 8.76
N SER A 273 15.55 -21.80 8.56
CA SER A 273 16.39 -20.95 9.40
C SER A 273 16.28 -19.46 9.03
N LEU A 274 16.61 -18.56 9.97
CA LEU A 274 16.71 -17.12 9.67
C LEU A 274 17.67 -16.81 8.52
N ALA A 275 18.72 -17.62 8.33
CA ALA A 275 19.65 -17.48 7.22
C ALA A 275 18.98 -17.68 5.84
N GLN A 276 17.84 -18.33 5.77
CA GLN A 276 17.04 -18.48 4.54
C GLN A 276 15.97 -17.39 4.43
N VAL A 277 15.35 -17.04 5.55
CA VAL A 277 14.26 -16.05 5.59
C VAL A 277 14.75 -14.64 5.29
N MET A 278 15.82 -14.20 5.97
CA MET A 278 16.33 -12.82 5.84
C MET A 278 16.76 -12.45 4.41
N PRO A 279 17.56 -13.27 3.69
CA PRO A 279 17.92 -12.94 2.32
C PRO A 279 16.73 -12.84 1.38
N ALA A 280 15.70 -13.70 1.56
CA ALA A 280 14.49 -13.65 0.75
C ALA A 280 13.70 -12.35 0.98
N LEU A 281 13.56 -11.91 2.23
CA LEU A 281 12.93 -10.63 2.58
C LEU A 281 13.74 -9.44 2.08
N MET A 282 15.06 -9.45 2.24
CA MET A 282 15.94 -8.41 1.75
C MET A 282 15.88 -8.30 0.22
N LEU A 283 15.86 -9.44 -0.48
CA LEU A 283 15.74 -9.49 -1.94
C LEU A 283 14.40 -8.92 -2.41
N GLN A 284 13.31 -9.19 -1.68
CA GLN A 284 11.98 -8.63 -1.95
C GLN A 284 11.98 -7.10 -1.86
N SER A 285 12.53 -6.56 -0.79
CA SER A 285 12.61 -5.10 -0.62
C SER A 285 13.61 -4.45 -1.57
N ALA A 286 14.71 -5.12 -1.89
CA ALA A 286 15.64 -4.67 -2.91
C ALA A 286 14.97 -4.57 -4.28
N GLY A 287 14.23 -5.62 -4.68
CA GLY A 287 13.45 -5.63 -5.93
C GLY A 287 12.44 -4.48 -5.98
N MET A 288 11.71 -4.26 -4.89
CA MET A 288 10.73 -3.18 -4.79
C MET A 288 11.38 -1.79 -4.86
N GLY A 289 12.48 -1.57 -4.13
CA GLY A 289 13.24 -0.31 -4.16
C GLY A 289 13.80 -0.01 -5.54
N ILE A 290 14.39 -1.02 -6.20
CA ILE A 290 14.97 -0.87 -7.55
C ILE A 290 13.87 -0.61 -8.60
N PHE A 291 12.68 -1.17 -8.45
CA PHE A 291 11.55 -1.00 -9.37
C PHE A 291 10.88 0.35 -9.24
N TYR A 292 10.55 0.76 -8.00
CA TYR A 292 9.55 1.80 -7.75
C TYR A 292 9.92 3.17 -8.34
N SER A 293 11.13 3.65 -8.07
CA SER A 293 11.56 4.99 -8.50
C SER A 293 11.66 5.12 -10.02
N PRO A 294 12.38 4.24 -10.75
CA PRO A 294 12.46 4.32 -12.21
C PRO A 294 11.11 4.13 -12.92
N SER A 295 10.28 3.21 -12.42
CA SER A 295 8.98 2.94 -13.02
C SER A 295 8.02 4.12 -12.82
N SER A 296 7.96 4.70 -11.63
CA SER A 296 7.15 5.90 -11.35
C SER A 296 7.59 7.08 -12.20
N SER A 297 8.89 7.32 -12.32
CA SER A 297 9.45 8.38 -13.17
C SER A 297 9.07 8.19 -14.64
N SER A 298 9.13 6.96 -15.15
CA SER A 298 8.77 6.66 -16.55
C SER A 298 7.28 6.86 -16.83
N ILE A 299 6.41 6.52 -15.88
CA ILE A 299 4.96 6.74 -16.00
C ILE A 299 4.64 8.24 -15.96
N LEU A 300 5.27 8.98 -15.03
CA LEU A 300 5.10 10.43 -14.91
C LEU A 300 5.57 11.17 -16.17
N SER A 301 6.63 10.69 -16.83
CA SER A 301 7.12 11.29 -18.09
C SER A 301 6.14 11.17 -19.27
N ALA A 302 5.10 10.33 -19.15
CA ALA A 302 4.09 10.15 -20.21
C ALA A 302 3.01 11.23 -20.20
N VAL A 303 2.97 12.11 -19.18
CA VAL A 303 1.97 13.18 -19.02
C VAL A 303 2.61 14.54 -18.83
N GLU A 304 1.83 15.60 -19.06
CA GLU A 304 2.22 16.98 -18.81
C GLU A 304 2.30 17.26 -17.29
N ARG A 305 3.11 18.26 -16.90
CA ARG A 305 3.38 18.58 -15.49
C ARG A 305 2.11 18.91 -14.70
N GLU A 306 1.17 19.58 -15.34
CA GLU A 306 -0.09 20.04 -14.77
C GLU A 306 -0.98 18.87 -14.32
N ARG A 307 -0.76 17.67 -14.87
CA ARG A 307 -1.51 16.44 -14.56
C ARG A 307 -0.80 15.51 -13.59
N TYR A 308 0.38 15.88 -13.08
CA TYR A 308 1.14 15.01 -12.17
C TYR A 308 0.40 14.68 -10.89
N GLY A 309 -0.31 15.64 -10.28
CA GLY A 309 -1.08 15.39 -9.07
C GLY A 309 -2.14 14.32 -9.26
N VAL A 310 -2.87 14.38 -10.37
CA VAL A 310 -3.89 13.38 -10.72
C VAL A 310 -3.25 12.01 -10.96
N LEU A 311 -2.15 11.97 -11.71
CA LEU A 311 -1.47 10.71 -12.00
C LEU A 311 -0.85 10.07 -10.76
N VAL A 312 -0.28 10.87 -9.86
CA VAL A 312 0.21 10.39 -8.54
C VAL A 312 -0.94 9.85 -7.71
N GLY A 313 -2.08 10.54 -7.69
CA GLY A 313 -3.31 10.05 -7.04
C GLY A 313 -3.76 8.70 -7.62
N PHE A 314 -3.74 8.56 -8.94
CA PHE A 314 -4.05 7.31 -9.63
C PHE A 314 -3.07 6.18 -9.29
N LEU A 315 -1.76 6.43 -9.30
CA LEU A 315 -0.75 5.44 -8.88
C LEU A 315 -0.93 5.02 -7.43
N ASN A 316 -1.31 5.94 -6.55
CA ASN A 316 -1.66 5.62 -5.16
C ASN A 316 -2.93 4.76 -5.07
N LEU A 317 -3.93 5.03 -5.90
CA LEU A 317 -5.14 4.21 -5.99
C LEU A 317 -4.81 2.78 -6.42
N ILE A 318 -4.00 2.62 -7.47
CA ILE A 318 -3.50 1.32 -7.96
C ILE A 318 -2.74 0.58 -6.86
N ARG A 319 -1.82 1.25 -6.17
CA ARG A 319 -1.05 0.67 -5.07
C ARG A 319 -1.95 0.21 -3.92
N ASN A 320 -2.83 1.07 -3.44
CA ASN A 320 -3.71 0.76 -2.32
C ASN A 320 -4.72 -0.34 -2.70
N GLY A 321 -5.24 -0.30 -3.93
CA GLY A 321 -6.10 -1.36 -4.46
C GLY A 321 -5.39 -2.71 -4.50
N ALA A 322 -4.17 -2.74 -5.01
CA ALA A 322 -3.34 -3.95 -5.01
C ALA A 322 -3.08 -4.47 -3.59
N ASN A 323 -2.74 -3.56 -2.64
CA ASN A 323 -2.48 -3.92 -1.25
C ASN A 323 -3.69 -4.58 -0.59
N VAL A 324 -4.87 -3.97 -0.69
CA VAL A 324 -6.08 -4.51 -0.05
C VAL A 324 -6.53 -5.80 -0.72
N THR A 325 -6.50 -5.87 -2.06
CA THR A 325 -6.79 -7.10 -2.81
C THR A 325 -5.85 -8.22 -2.40
N SER A 326 -4.56 -7.93 -2.28
CA SER A 326 -3.53 -8.88 -1.86
C SER A 326 -3.79 -9.46 -0.46
N VAL A 327 -4.06 -8.58 0.51
CA VAL A 327 -4.35 -9.02 1.89
C VAL A 327 -5.64 -9.84 1.95
N ALA A 328 -6.69 -9.43 1.23
CA ALA A 328 -7.95 -10.18 1.15
C ALA A 328 -7.75 -11.56 0.52
N MET A 329 -6.97 -11.64 -0.58
CA MET A 329 -6.61 -12.93 -1.21
C MET A 329 -5.78 -13.81 -0.29
N ALA A 330 -4.76 -13.26 0.37
CA ALA A 330 -3.93 -13.99 1.32
C ALA A 330 -4.76 -14.57 2.47
N ALA A 331 -5.64 -13.75 3.07
CA ALA A 331 -6.55 -14.19 4.12
C ALA A 331 -7.50 -15.30 3.63
N ALA A 332 -8.07 -15.15 2.43
CA ALA A 332 -8.97 -16.14 1.85
C ALA A 332 -8.26 -17.48 1.58
N ILE A 333 -7.04 -17.44 1.04
CA ILE A 333 -6.22 -18.65 0.78
C ILE A 333 -5.87 -19.35 2.11
N VAL A 334 -5.39 -18.60 3.11
CA VAL A 334 -5.06 -19.17 4.43
C VAL A 334 -6.27 -19.84 5.05
N THR A 335 -7.44 -19.18 5.03
CA THR A 335 -8.65 -19.77 5.64
C THR A 335 -9.18 -20.96 4.86
N ALA A 336 -9.13 -20.94 3.53
CA ALA A 336 -9.51 -22.08 2.70
C ALA A 336 -8.59 -23.29 2.97
N SER A 337 -7.29 -23.03 3.10
CA SER A 337 -6.30 -24.10 3.42
C SER A 337 -6.53 -24.66 4.82
N MET A 338 -6.83 -23.82 5.82
CA MET A 338 -7.17 -24.30 7.18
C MET A 338 -8.44 -25.15 7.17
N GLY A 339 -9.49 -24.71 6.47
CA GLY A 339 -10.74 -25.44 6.33
C GLY A 339 -10.55 -26.82 5.65
N SER A 340 -9.69 -26.91 4.63
CA SER A 340 -9.37 -28.16 3.95
C SER A 340 -8.59 -29.15 4.83
N MET A 341 -7.87 -28.65 5.84
CA MET A 341 -7.14 -29.46 6.82
C MET A 341 -7.98 -29.82 8.06
N GLY A 342 -9.28 -29.42 8.09
CA GLY A 342 -10.19 -29.70 9.20
C GLY A 342 -10.01 -28.79 10.42
N TYR A 343 -9.35 -27.63 10.25
CA TYR A 343 -9.23 -26.61 11.29
C TYR A 343 -10.36 -25.59 11.13
N GLU A 344 -11.16 -25.35 12.16
CA GLU A 344 -12.04 -24.18 12.17
C GLU A 344 -11.21 -22.90 12.36
N PRO A 345 -11.41 -21.87 11.55
CA PRO A 345 -10.79 -20.58 11.74
C PRO A 345 -11.45 -19.87 12.93
N SER A 346 -11.13 -20.30 14.15
CA SER A 346 -11.59 -19.63 15.35
C SER A 346 -10.66 -18.47 15.71
N LEU A 347 -11.23 -17.37 16.21
CA LEU A 347 -10.46 -16.26 16.80
C LEU A 347 -9.54 -16.73 17.93
N ASP A 348 -9.83 -17.86 18.53
CA ASP A 348 -9.06 -18.48 19.62
C ASP A 348 -7.82 -19.22 19.08
N ALA A 349 -7.84 -19.73 17.86
CA ALA A 349 -6.64 -20.25 17.18
C ALA A 349 -5.64 -19.13 16.87
N VAL A 350 -6.11 -17.92 16.60
CA VAL A 350 -5.27 -16.71 16.44
C VAL A 350 -4.79 -16.16 17.80
N ARG A 351 -5.54 -16.43 18.89
CA ARG A 351 -5.21 -15.99 20.26
C ARG A 351 -4.28 -16.92 21.01
N GLY A 352 -4.32 -18.20 20.72
CA GLY A 352 -3.66 -19.25 21.50
C GLY A 352 -2.51 -19.92 20.79
N GLY A 353 -1.59 -19.17 20.14
CA GLY A 353 -0.35 -19.73 19.61
C GLY A 353 -0.43 -21.20 19.14
N GLY A 354 -0.80 -21.46 17.92
CA GLY A 354 -0.49 -22.70 17.22
C GLY A 354 -1.28 -23.99 17.57
N GLY A 355 -2.23 -23.92 18.47
CA GLY A 355 -3.07 -25.07 18.82
C GLY A 355 -4.45 -25.02 18.16
N GLY A 356 -4.54 -25.24 16.86
CA GLY A 356 -5.83 -25.50 16.22
C GLY A 356 -6.48 -26.73 16.85
N VAL A 357 -7.68 -26.57 17.44
CA VAL A 357 -8.46 -27.69 17.94
C VAL A 357 -8.87 -28.56 16.75
N ARG A 358 -8.28 -29.73 16.64
CA ARG A 358 -8.80 -30.75 15.72
C ARG A 358 -10.17 -31.17 16.24
N HIS A 359 -11.21 -30.99 15.45
CA HIS A 359 -12.46 -31.74 15.68
C HIS A 359 -12.17 -33.22 15.50
N THR A 360 -11.88 -33.91 16.61
CA THR A 360 -12.06 -35.34 16.66
C THR A 360 -13.56 -35.57 16.66
N GLY A 361 -14.08 -35.88 15.47
CA GLY A 361 -15.46 -36.36 15.37
C GLY A 361 -15.61 -37.60 16.23
N ASP A 362 -16.36 -37.49 17.31
CA ASP A 362 -16.87 -38.63 18.05
C ASP A 362 -17.78 -39.44 17.14
N ARG A 363 -17.44 -40.71 17.02
CA ARG A 363 -18.31 -41.77 16.50
C ARG A 363 -19.35 -42.14 17.51
#